data_7dd0cdc47eb0a01ba171d68ee6dc7b50
#
_entry.id   7dd0cdc47eb0a01ba171d68ee6dc7b50
#
_cell.length_a   1.000
_cell.length_b   1.000
_cell.length_c   1.000
_cell.angle_alpha   90.00
_cell.angle_beta   90.00
_cell.angle_gamma   90.00
#
_symmetry.space_group_name_H-M   'P 1'
#
loop_
_entity.id
_entity.type
_entity.pdbx_description
1 polymer ?
#
loop_
_entity_poly.entity_id
_entity_poly.type
_entity_poly.pdbx_seq_one_letter_code
_entity_poly.pdbx_strand_id
1 'polypeptide(L)'
;MNKGLLHNKLIDWYEVNHRILPWRETDDPYKIWISEIILQQTRVAQGMEYYHRLITRFPDIQSLADAEEDEVLLYWQGLGYYSRARNLHKAAQLMKNHEIFHLSNVECLKLKDEEIFAALKSMPGVGDYTAGAIASFAFDLPYPALDGNVYRVLSRLYDCEIAFDTTQGKKHFRQLAEELLDREHPRLFNSAIMELGALHCVPTAPDCHTCPLNTWCKALANNTVELLPVRKPRPKVRDRYLEYTIYITPERTTLIHQRKGNDIWKHLWEFVETTSVDFKNDNIDNLRGNQLPAALQGENSTQHYTTLHHSTQPQAISLTHVLSHQKLHARFVIKNVPELPEIPDTLVVSLSDLDNYAFSRLTLRAIEFLAQR
;
A
#
# COMPACT_ATOMS: atom_id res chain seq x y z
N MET A 1 -0.50 6.46 36.31
CA MET A 1 0.59 5.92 35.48
C MET A 1 1.77 6.90 35.55
N ASN A 2 2.95 6.44 35.93
CA ASN A 2 4.16 7.27 35.87
C ASN A 2 4.67 7.26 34.42
N LYS A 3 4.42 8.35 33.66
CA LYS A 3 4.74 8.44 32.25
C LYS A 3 6.24 8.36 31.98
N GLY A 4 7.09 9.05 32.77
CA GLY A 4 8.53 9.02 32.58
C GLY A 4 9.13 7.62 32.71
N LEU A 5 8.67 6.83 33.68
CA LEU A 5 9.13 5.44 33.82
C LEU A 5 8.64 4.56 32.67
N LEU A 6 7.42 4.80 32.14
CA LEU A 6 6.89 4.08 31.00
C LEU A 6 7.70 4.40 29.73
N HIS A 7 8.01 5.70 29.50
CA HIS A 7 8.84 6.12 28.35
C HIS A 7 10.21 5.46 28.42
N ASN A 8 10.91 5.51 29.53
CA ASN A 8 12.23 4.89 29.69
C ASN A 8 12.19 3.40 29.39
N LYS A 9 11.21 2.65 29.96
CA LYS A 9 11.08 1.22 29.69
C LYS A 9 10.79 0.89 28.23
N LEU A 10 9.99 1.72 27.55
CA LEU A 10 9.68 1.55 26.13
C LEU A 10 10.92 1.84 25.27
N ILE A 11 11.67 2.90 25.59
CA ILE A 11 12.89 3.30 24.87
C ILE A 11 14.01 2.28 25.09
N ASP A 12 14.27 1.84 26.34
CA ASP A 12 15.25 0.80 26.66
C ASP A 12 14.98 -0.48 25.85
N TRP A 13 13.70 -0.87 25.72
CA TRP A 13 13.31 -2.01 24.92
C TRP A 13 13.56 -1.78 23.42
N TYR A 14 13.22 -0.58 22.91
CA TYR A 14 13.40 -0.22 21.52
C TYR A 14 14.87 -0.23 21.10
N GLU A 15 15.75 0.31 21.89
CA GLU A 15 17.19 0.34 21.60
C GLU A 15 17.79 -1.04 21.35
N VAL A 16 17.27 -2.06 22.04
CA VAL A 16 17.77 -3.44 21.91
C VAL A 16 17.06 -4.22 20.78
N ASN A 17 15.80 -3.91 20.49
CA ASN A 17 14.93 -4.79 19.67
C ASN A 17 14.53 -4.22 18.32
N HIS A 18 14.79 -2.94 18.05
CA HIS A 18 14.32 -2.32 16.81
C HIS A 18 14.99 -2.89 15.56
N ARG A 19 14.23 -2.91 14.46
CA ARG A 19 14.75 -3.26 13.12
C ARG A 19 15.49 -2.07 12.52
N ILE A 20 16.59 -2.35 11.85
CA ILE A 20 17.29 -1.36 11.02
C ILE A 20 16.47 -1.13 9.76
N LEU A 21 15.96 0.08 9.59
CA LEU A 21 15.11 0.48 8.46
C LEU A 21 15.66 1.77 7.85
N PRO A 22 15.97 1.82 6.52
CA PRO A 22 16.67 2.96 5.92
C PRO A 22 15.96 4.31 6.12
N TRP A 23 14.64 4.31 6.23
CA TRP A 23 13.86 5.52 6.53
C TRP A 23 13.84 5.91 8.01
N ARG A 24 14.44 5.12 8.90
CA ARG A 24 14.68 5.44 10.31
C ARG A 24 16.08 5.98 10.56
N GLU A 25 17.01 5.72 9.62
CA GLU A 25 18.41 6.17 9.66
C GLU A 25 18.59 7.56 9.02
N THR A 26 17.50 8.27 8.71
CA THR A 26 17.53 9.59 8.08
C THR A 26 16.51 10.52 8.72
N ASP A 27 16.78 11.83 8.65
CA ASP A 27 15.86 12.92 8.97
C ASP A 27 15.36 13.67 7.72
N ASP A 28 15.75 13.20 6.52
CA ASP A 28 15.32 13.74 5.24
C ASP A 28 13.79 13.60 5.07
N PRO A 29 13.04 14.71 5.06
CA PRO A 29 11.58 14.68 5.02
C PRO A 29 11.04 14.04 3.74
N TYR A 30 11.78 14.13 2.62
CA TYR A 30 11.38 13.49 1.38
C TYR A 30 11.44 11.96 1.49
N LYS A 31 12.56 11.42 1.98
CA LYS A 31 12.77 9.98 2.14
C LYS A 31 11.80 9.37 3.15
N ILE A 32 11.55 10.08 4.24
CA ILE A 32 10.57 9.68 5.27
C ILE A 32 9.16 9.69 4.66
N TRP A 33 8.79 10.75 3.91
CA TRP A 33 7.49 10.81 3.23
C TRP A 33 7.29 9.66 2.24
N ILE A 34 8.27 9.37 1.38
CA ILE A 34 8.22 8.23 0.44
C ILE A 34 7.94 6.93 1.20
N SER A 35 8.67 6.67 2.29
CA SER A 35 8.49 5.45 3.08
C SER A 35 7.07 5.36 3.68
N GLU A 36 6.56 6.46 4.25
CA GLU A 36 5.23 6.50 4.87
C GLU A 36 4.11 6.23 3.86
N ILE A 37 4.24 6.73 2.62
CA ILE A 37 3.27 6.46 1.56
C ILE A 37 3.35 5.01 1.07
N ILE A 38 4.56 4.45 0.91
CA ILE A 38 4.77 3.05 0.52
C ILE A 38 4.16 2.11 1.58
N LEU A 39 4.39 2.39 2.86
CA LEU A 39 3.98 1.53 3.96
C LEU A 39 2.49 1.60 4.31
N GLN A 40 1.73 2.53 3.71
CA GLN A 40 0.27 2.51 3.81
C GLN A 40 -0.27 1.18 3.27
N GLN A 41 -0.77 0.30 4.17
CA GLN A 41 -1.32 -1.03 3.83
C GLN A 41 -0.33 -1.98 3.12
N THR A 42 0.97 -1.74 3.26
CA THR A 42 2.04 -2.58 2.71
C THR A 42 2.94 -3.09 3.84
N ARG A 43 3.31 -4.37 3.80
CA ARG A 43 4.25 -4.95 4.78
C ARG A 43 5.65 -4.40 4.55
N VAL A 44 6.42 -4.21 5.62
CA VAL A 44 7.80 -3.68 5.58
C VAL A 44 8.68 -4.45 4.60
N ALA A 45 8.66 -5.78 4.62
CA ALA A 45 9.48 -6.61 3.73
C ALA A 45 9.20 -6.32 2.24
N GLN A 46 7.94 -6.16 1.85
CA GLN A 46 7.58 -5.77 0.49
C GLN A 46 7.93 -4.29 0.21
N GLY A 47 7.67 -3.41 1.17
CA GLY A 47 7.90 -1.96 1.03
C GLY A 47 9.37 -1.60 0.84
N MET A 48 10.30 -2.39 1.40
CA MET A 48 11.74 -2.16 1.33
C MET A 48 12.26 -2.10 -0.12
N GLU A 49 11.88 -3.08 -0.95
CA GLU A 49 12.29 -3.12 -2.35
C GLU A 49 11.79 -1.88 -3.12
N TYR A 50 10.51 -1.52 -2.92
CA TYR A 50 9.92 -0.35 -3.57
C TYR A 50 10.53 0.95 -3.08
N TYR A 51 10.87 1.06 -1.80
CA TYR A 51 11.56 2.23 -1.26
C TYR A 51 12.90 2.44 -1.97
N HIS A 52 13.74 1.41 -2.03
CA HIS A 52 15.03 1.51 -2.73
C HIS A 52 14.85 1.85 -4.21
N ARG A 53 13.93 1.21 -4.90
CA ARG A 53 13.62 1.44 -6.31
C ARG A 53 13.19 2.89 -6.57
N LEU A 54 12.28 3.43 -5.75
CA LEU A 54 11.78 4.79 -5.90
C LEU A 54 12.85 5.84 -5.55
N ILE A 55 13.58 5.68 -4.44
CA ILE A 55 14.65 6.63 -4.05
C ILE A 55 15.82 6.61 -5.03
N THR A 56 16.12 5.45 -5.64
CA THR A 56 17.17 5.37 -6.67
C THR A 56 16.77 6.13 -7.93
N ARG A 57 15.53 6.00 -8.38
CA ARG A 57 15.06 6.69 -9.60
C ARG A 57 14.71 8.14 -9.37
N PHE A 58 14.10 8.44 -8.22
CA PHE A 58 13.67 9.76 -7.80
C PHE A 58 14.34 10.10 -6.47
N PRO A 59 15.60 10.56 -6.48
CA PRO A 59 16.39 10.78 -5.27
C PRO A 59 15.91 11.95 -4.40
N ASP A 60 15.14 12.87 -4.99
CA ASP A 60 14.60 14.06 -4.36
C ASP A 60 13.21 14.42 -4.90
N ILE A 61 12.58 15.40 -4.26
CA ILE A 61 11.22 15.84 -4.61
C ILE A 61 11.16 16.43 -6.02
N GLN A 62 12.23 17.08 -6.49
CA GLN A 62 12.27 17.71 -7.80
C GLN A 62 12.23 16.65 -8.92
N SER A 63 13.07 15.62 -8.80
CA SER A 63 13.12 14.52 -9.77
C SER A 63 11.78 13.75 -9.83
N LEU A 64 11.09 13.60 -8.70
CA LEU A 64 9.76 13.00 -8.66
C LEU A 64 8.71 13.93 -9.28
N ALA A 65 8.76 15.24 -9.01
CA ALA A 65 7.80 16.22 -9.53
C ALA A 65 7.88 16.41 -11.03
N ASP A 66 9.09 16.31 -11.58
CA ASP A 66 9.37 16.53 -13.01
C ASP A 66 9.22 15.25 -13.86
N ALA A 67 9.03 14.11 -13.22
CA ALA A 67 8.76 12.85 -13.92
C ALA A 67 7.36 12.85 -14.57
N GLU A 68 7.17 12.01 -15.59
CA GLU A 68 5.83 11.74 -16.12
C GLU A 68 5.06 10.81 -15.17
N GLU A 69 3.73 10.98 -15.05
CA GLU A 69 2.91 10.15 -14.17
C GLU A 69 3.01 8.66 -14.53
N ASP A 70 3.07 8.33 -15.82
CA ASP A 70 3.22 6.95 -16.31
C ASP A 70 4.52 6.30 -15.81
N GLU A 71 5.62 7.05 -15.76
CA GLU A 71 6.87 6.57 -15.19
C GLU A 71 6.75 6.29 -13.68
N VAL A 72 6.14 7.20 -12.93
CA VAL A 72 5.91 6.99 -11.49
C VAL A 72 5.04 5.77 -11.25
N LEU A 73 3.99 5.56 -12.06
CA LEU A 73 3.12 4.39 -11.98
C LEU A 73 3.88 3.10 -12.33
N LEU A 74 4.80 3.14 -13.30
CA LEU A 74 5.65 2.00 -13.66
C LEU A 74 6.57 1.59 -12.50
N TYR A 75 7.23 2.55 -11.85
CA TYR A 75 8.06 2.28 -10.67
C TYR A 75 7.24 1.81 -9.45
N TRP A 76 5.94 2.12 -9.42
CA TRP A 76 4.99 1.67 -8.39
C TRP A 76 4.34 0.32 -8.70
N GLN A 77 4.52 -0.19 -9.91
CA GLN A 77 3.83 -1.39 -10.42
C GLN A 77 4.02 -2.59 -9.49
N GLY A 78 2.90 -3.24 -9.14
CA GLY A 78 2.88 -4.41 -8.27
C GLY A 78 2.62 -4.11 -6.78
N LEU A 79 2.81 -2.86 -6.32
CA LEU A 79 2.58 -2.48 -4.92
C LEU A 79 1.08 -2.34 -4.58
N GLY A 80 0.25 -2.08 -5.59
CA GLY A 80 -1.18 -1.87 -5.43
C GLY A 80 -1.57 -0.48 -4.89
N TYR A 81 -2.88 -0.24 -4.76
CA TYR A 81 -3.39 1.07 -4.31
C TYR A 81 -2.77 2.25 -5.05
N TYR A 82 -2.81 2.22 -6.38
CA TYR A 82 -2.13 3.16 -7.28
C TYR A 82 -2.52 4.64 -7.09
N SER A 83 -3.66 4.90 -6.44
CA SER A 83 -4.00 6.27 -6.01
C SER A 83 -2.93 6.88 -5.10
N ARG A 84 -2.16 6.07 -4.36
CA ARG A 84 -1.02 6.55 -3.56
C ARG A 84 0.08 7.11 -4.45
N ALA A 85 0.44 6.40 -5.52
CA ALA A 85 1.46 6.85 -6.48
C ALA A 85 1.04 8.17 -7.17
N ARG A 86 -0.21 8.26 -7.65
CA ARG A 86 -0.71 9.49 -8.26
C ARG A 86 -0.77 10.66 -7.28
N ASN A 87 -1.22 10.41 -6.05
CA ASN A 87 -1.22 11.43 -5.01
C ASN A 87 0.19 11.85 -4.61
N LEU A 88 1.13 10.90 -4.53
CA LEU A 88 2.54 11.16 -4.26
C LEU A 88 3.13 12.07 -5.34
N HIS A 89 2.94 11.74 -6.61
CA HIS A 89 3.40 12.54 -7.74
C HIS A 89 2.78 13.95 -7.74
N LYS A 90 1.46 14.03 -7.59
CA LYS A 90 0.77 15.32 -7.50
C LYS A 90 1.23 16.16 -6.31
N ALA A 91 1.48 15.53 -5.16
CA ALA A 91 2.00 16.22 -3.99
C ALA A 91 3.44 16.74 -4.24
N ALA A 92 4.29 15.95 -4.91
CA ALA A 92 5.63 16.41 -5.30
C ALA A 92 5.56 17.65 -6.19
N GLN A 93 4.69 17.67 -7.20
CA GLN A 93 4.49 18.83 -8.08
C GLN A 93 4.03 20.08 -7.33
N LEU A 94 3.17 19.93 -6.31
CA LEU A 94 2.70 21.06 -5.49
C LEU A 94 3.76 21.58 -4.52
N MET A 95 4.60 20.68 -4.01
CA MET A 95 5.50 20.97 -2.89
C MET A 95 6.97 21.11 -3.30
N LYS A 96 7.31 20.93 -4.57
CA LYS A 96 8.71 20.94 -5.04
C LYS A 96 9.50 22.21 -4.71
N ASN A 97 8.82 23.33 -4.52
CA ASN A 97 9.45 24.59 -4.13
C ASN A 97 9.22 24.94 -2.65
N HIS A 98 8.58 24.06 -1.87
CA HIS A 98 8.28 24.34 -0.46
C HIS A 98 9.50 24.06 0.41
N GLU A 99 9.84 25.00 1.29
CA GLU A 99 11.08 24.97 2.10
C GLU A 99 11.24 23.70 2.95
N ILE A 100 10.15 23.05 3.40
CA ILE A 100 10.22 21.81 4.19
C ILE A 100 10.92 20.65 3.48
N PHE A 101 11.10 20.69 2.16
CA PHE A 101 11.79 19.65 1.39
C PHE A 101 13.18 20.06 0.88
N HIS A 102 13.62 21.29 1.18
CA HIS A 102 14.90 21.82 0.67
C HIS A 102 15.93 22.08 1.77
N LEU A 103 15.52 22.03 3.04
CA LEU A 103 16.41 22.29 4.15
C LEU A 103 16.78 20.98 4.85
N SER A 104 18.08 20.73 4.90
CA SER A 104 18.66 19.55 5.57
C SER A 104 18.72 19.69 7.11
N ASN A 105 18.28 20.82 7.67
CA ASN A 105 18.28 21.06 9.10
C ASN A 105 17.03 21.85 9.53
N VAL A 106 16.25 21.25 10.44
CA VAL A 106 15.01 21.83 11.00
C VAL A 106 15.26 23.19 11.66
N GLU A 107 16.44 23.39 12.25
CA GLU A 107 16.82 24.67 12.90
C GLU A 107 16.90 25.84 11.91
N CYS A 108 16.99 25.56 10.60
CA CYS A 108 16.99 26.57 9.55
C CYS A 108 15.58 26.94 9.04
N LEU A 109 14.55 26.16 9.41
CA LEU A 109 13.17 26.48 9.07
C LEU A 109 12.69 27.66 9.91
N LYS A 110 12.18 28.69 9.24
CA LYS A 110 11.53 29.84 9.90
C LYS A 110 10.06 29.58 10.23
N LEU A 111 9.57 28.36 9.90
CA LEU A 111 8.19 27.95 10.11
C LEU A 111 7.95 27.49 11.54
N LYS A 112 6.75 27.74 12.04
CA LYS A 112 6.27 27.19 13.31
C LYS A 112 5.82 25.74 13.11
N ASP A 113 5.77 24.97 14.20
CA ASP A 113 5.34 23.57 14.23
C ASP A 113 3.98 23.36 13.53
N GLU A 114 3.03 24.25 13.80
CA GLU A 114 1.69 24.21 13.24
C GLU A 114 1.69 24.48 11.72
N GLU A 115 2.60 25.34 11.25
CA GLU A 115 2.75 25.67 9.82
C GLU A 115 3.34 24.49 9.06
N ILE A 116 4.36 23.81 9.61
CA ILE A 116 4.92 22.58 9.07
C ILE A 116 3.84 21.49 8.98
N PHE A 117 3.12 21.26 10.08
CA PHE A 117 2.05 20.26 10.11
C PHE A 117 0.93 20.57 9.13
N ALA A 118 0.53 21.84 9.00
CA ALA A 118 -0.48 22.28 8.05
C ALA A 118 -0.03 22.09 6.60
N ALA A 119 1.24 22.40 6.28
CA ALA A 119 1.82 22.17 4.97
C ALA A 119 1.82 20.67 4.61
N LEU A 120 2.25 19.80 5.52
CA LEU A 120 2.19 18.35 5.34
C LEU A 120 0.77 17.85 5.11
N LYS A 121 -0.21 18.34 5.87
CA LYS A 121 -1.63 17.97 5.70
C LYS A 121 -2.26 18.47 4.39
N SER A 122 -1.74 19.51 3.80
CA SER A 122 -2.22 20.03 2.51
C SER A 122 -1.85 19.12 1.33
N MET A 123 -0.91 18.22 1.53
CA MET A 123 -0.40 17.32 0.48
C MET A 123 -1.44 16.24 0.11
N PRO A 124 -1.73 16.04 -1.18
CA PRO A 124 -2.57 14.94 -1.63
C PRO A 124 -2.11 13.59 -1.07
N GLY A 125 -3.05 12.83 -0.51
CA GLY A 125 -2.77 11.50 0.06
C GLY A 125 -2.16 11.50 1.47
N VAL A 126 -1.90 12.67 2.05
CA VAL A 126 -1.39 12.82 3.41
C VAL A 126 -2.55 13.13 4.37
N GLY A 127 -2.89 12.15 5.18
CA GLY A 127 -3.87 12.29 6.28
C GLY A 127 -3.21 12.65 7.60
N ASP A 128 -4.03 12.75 8.67
CA ASP A 128 -3.54 13.10 10.04
C ASP A 128 -2.41 12.18 10.52
N TYR A 129 -2.53 10.87 10.27
CA TYR A 129 -1.48 9.91 10.59
C TYR A 129 -0.16 10.22 9.85
N THR A 130 -0.23 10.29 8.52
CA THR A 130 0.98 10.48 7.70
C THR A 130 1.64 11.83 7.99
N ALA A 131 0.84 12.90 8.19
CA ALA A 131 1.36 14.20 8.59
C ALA A 131 2.05 14.14 9.96
N GLY A 132 1.42 13.49 10.96
CA GLY A 132 2.01 13.30 12.29
C GLY A 132 3.30 12.49 12.27
N ALA A 133 3.34 11.42 11.47
CA ALA A 133 4.52 10.58 11.28
C ALA A 133 5.68 11.38 10.66
N ILE A 134 5.43 12.09 9.55
CA ILE A 134 6.46 12.92 8.90
C ILE A 134 6.91 14.05 9.84
N ALA A 135 5.97 14.76 10.49
CA ALA A 135 6.28 15.83 11.43
C ALA A 135 7.18 15.35 12.59
N SER A 136 6.88 14.15 13.12
CA SER A 136 7.70 13.58 14.18
C SER A 136 9.03 13.03 13.68
N PHE A 137 9.04 12.24 12.59
CA PHE A 137 10.24 11.54 12.15
C PHE A 137 11.25 12.43 11.42
N ALA A 138 10.78 13.44 10.68
CA ALA A 138 11.67 14.35 9.96
C ALA A 138 12.05 15.60 10.76
N PHE A 139 11.10 16.12 11.57
CA PHE A 139 11.24 17.41 12.22
C PHE A 139 11.24 17.34 13.75
N ASP A 140 11.17 16.14 14.31
CA ASP A 140 11.08 15.88 15.77
C ASP A 140 9.98 16.67 16.48
N LEU A 141 8.86 16.94 15.75
CA LEU A 141 7.74 17.70 16.29
C LEU A 141 6.81 16.81 17.12
N PRO A 142 6.18 17.36 18.19
CA PRO A 142 5.40 16.59 19.15
C PRO A 142 4.01 16.21 18.63
N TYR A 143 3.96 15.53 17.48
CA TYR A 143 2.76 14.96 16.89
C TYR A 143 2.76 13.43 16.99
N PRO A 144 1.67 12.80 17.46
CA PRO A 144 1.60 11.35 17.56
C PRO A 144 1.40 10.70 16.18
N ALA A 145 2.09 9.57 15.94
CA ALA A 145 1.94 8.73 14.76
C ALA A 145 1.09 7.50 15.10
N LEU A 146 -0.19 7.47 14.67
CA LEU A 146 -1.15 6.41 15.00
C LEU A 146 -1.39 5.47 13.82
N ASP A 147 -0.53 4.48 13.65
CA ASP A 147 -0.75 3.37 12.72
C ASP A 147 -1.60 2.23 13.35
N GLY A 148 -1.83 1.17 12.60
CA GLY A 148 -2.55 0.00 13.10
C GLY A 148 -1.89 -0.69 14.29
N ASN A 149 -0.56 -0.58 14.43
CA ASN A 149 0.19 -1.13 15.54
C ASN A 149 -0.03 -0.29 16.80
N VAL A 150 0.08 1.03 16.67
CA VAL A 150 -0.14 1.98 17.78
C VAL A 150 -1.58 1.91 18.28
N TYR A 151 -2.58 1.83 17.38
CA TYR A 151 -3.98 1.60 17.80
C TYR A 151 -4.13 0.34 18.64
N ARG A 152 -3.46 -0.75 18.28
CA ARG A 152 -3.51 -2.01 19.04
C ARG A 152 -2.83 -1.87 20.41
N VAL A 153 -1.64 -1.27 20.47
CA VAL A 153 -0.92 -1.01 21.73
C VAL A 153 -1.77 -0.15 22.66
N LEU A 154 -2.29 0.97 22.18
CA LEU A 154 -3.12 1.88 22.99
C LEU A 154 -4.43 1.23 23.43
N SER A 155 -5.11 0.48 22.54
CA SER A 155 -6.32 -0.27 22.91
C SER A 155 -6.06 -1.19 24.10
N ARG A 156 -4.96 -1.95 24.06
CA ARG A 156 -4.59 -2.89 25.13
C ARG A 156 -4.06 -2.18 26.39
N LEU A 157 -3.22 -1.17 26.22
CA LEU A 157 -2.65 -0.42 27.34
C LEU A 157 -3.74 0.24 28.19
N TYR A 158 -4.77 0.80 27.54
CA TYR A 158 -5.88 1.49 28.22
C TYR A 158 -7.14 0.62 28.40
N ASP A 159 -7.15 -0.61 27.88
CA ASP A 159 -8.33 -1.53 27.85
C ASP A 159 -9.54 -0.86 27.17
N CYS A 160 -9.31 -0.29 25.98
CA CYS A 160 -10.28 0.50 25.27
C CYS A 160 -11.03 -0.31 24.20
N GLU A 161 -12.34 -0.49 24.38
CA GLU A 161 -13.24 -1.24 23.50
C GLU A 161 -13.84 -0.39 22.35
N ILE A 162 -13.51 0.90 22.27
CA ILE A 162 -13.99 1.77 21.20
C ILE A 162 -13.36 1.33 19.88
N ALA A 163 -14.19 1.08 18.87
CA ALA A 163 -13.69 0.71 17.54
C ALA A 163 -12.85 1.85 16.94
N PHE A 164 -11.54 1.62 16.78
CA PHE A 164 -10.57 2.66 16.42
C PHE A 164 -10.76 3.22 15.01
N ASP A 165 -11.41 2.48 14.09
CA ASP A 165 -11.69 2.86 12.71
C ASP A 165 -13.00 3.64 12.53
N THR A 166 -13.65 4.06 13.65
CA THR A 166 -14.77 5.01 13.66
C THR A 166 -14.26 6.46 13.80
N THR A 167 -15.09 7.45 13.46
CA THR A 167 -14.74 8.87 13.69
C THR A 167 -14.51 9.16 15.17
N GLN A 168 -15.39 8.63 16.02
CA GLN A 168 -15.25 8.74 17.48
C GLN A 168 -13.97 8.04 17.99
N GLY A 169 -13.69 6.82 17.50
CA GLY A 169 -12.49 6.08 17.88
C GLY A 169 -11.22 6.81 17.49
N LYS A 170 -11.12 7.30 16.26
CA LYS A 170 -9.96 8.08 15.79
C LYS A 170 -9.70 9.29 16.69
N LYS A 171 -10.75 10.05 17.07
CA LYS A 171 -10.63 11.18 17.96
C LYS A 171 -10.16 10.77 19.36
N HIS A 172 -10.76 9.72 19.91
CA HIS A 172 -10.41 9.21 21.24
C HIS A 172 -8.97 8.70 21.32
N PHE A 173 -8.56 7.85 20.37
CA PHE A 173 -7.20 7.31 20.35
C PHE A 173 -6.15 8.40 20.09
N ARG A 174 -6.49 9.44 19.31
CA ARG A 174 -5.62 10.60 19.16
C ARG A 174 -5.37 11.28 20.48
N GLN A 175 -6.41 11.52 21.27
CA GLN A 175 -6.27 12.10 22.62
C GLN A 175 -5.38 11.23 23.52
N LEU A 176 -5.60 9.92 23.55
CA LEU A 176 -4.75 8.98 24.31
C LEU A 176 -3.29 9.04 23.87
N ALA A 177 -3.04 9.11 22.56
CA ALA A 177 -1.69 9.20 22.02
C ALA A 177 -1.02 10.56 22.36
N GLU A 178 -1.75 11.67 22.24
CA GLU A 178 -1.26 13.00 22.62
C GLU A 178 -0.93 13.11 24.12
N GLU A 179 -1.75 12.45 24.97
CA GLU A 179 -1.49 12.37 26.42
C GLU A 179 -0.28 11.49 26.75
N LEU A 180 -0.04 10.44 25.96
CA LEU A 180 1.04 9.49 26.24
C LEU A 180 2.38 9.93 25.62
N LEU A 181 2.36 10.76 24.59
CA LEU A 181 3.52 11.18 23.81
C LEU A 181 4.62 11.77 24.71
N ASP A 182 5.85 11.34 24.50
CA ASP A 182 7.04 12.04 24.98
C ASP A 182 7.27 13.27 24.09
N ARG A 183 7.08 14.45 24.66
CA ARG A 183 7.20 15.72 23.93
C ARG A 183 8.63 16.21 23.81
N GLU A 184 9.54 15.66 24.59
CA GLU A 184 10.97 15.98 24.54
C GLU A 184 11.67 15.14 23.46
N HIS A 185 11.19 13.88 23.22
CA HIS A 185 11.75 12.96 22.24
C HIS A 185 10.66 12.29 21.38
N PRO A 186 9.84 13.07 20.65
CA PRO A 186 8.66 12.53 19.98
C PRO A 186 9.00 11.54 18.87
N ARG A 187 10.08 11.76 18.11
CA ARG A 187 10.58 10.84 17.07
C ARG A 187 10.91 9.47 17.68
N LEU A 188 11.68 9.46 18.77
CA LEU A 188 12.10 8.23 19.43
C LEU A 188 10.90 7.49 20.02
N PHE A 189 10.02 8.21 20.71
CA PHE A 189 8.82 7.64 21.31
C PHE A 189 7.88 7.02 20.26
N ASN A 190 7.57 7.74 19.16
CA ASN A 190 6.73 7.22 18.09
C ASN A 190 7.36 6.01 17.41
N SER A 191 8.69 6.01 17.21
CA SER A 191 9.41 4.85 16.68
C SER A 191 9.28 3.65 17.62
N ALA A 192 9.48 3.86 18.91
CA ALA A 192 9.45 2.80 19.91
C ALA A 192 8.06 2.15 20.07
N ILE A 193 7.01 2.96 20.16
CA ILE A 193 5.64 2.42 20.32
C ILE A 193 5.14 1.70 19.06
N MET A 194 5.50 2.19 17.87
CA MET A 194 5.19 1.53 16.61
C MET A 194 5.91 0.17 16.49
N GLU A 195 7.20 0.13 16.85
CA GLU A 195 8.01 -1.08 16.80
C GLU A 195 7.56 -2.10 17.84
N LEU A 196 7.21 -1.66 19.07
CA LEU A 196 6.60 -2.52 20.09
C LEU A 196 5.33 -3.19 19.55
N GLY A 197 4.48 -2.42 18.88
CA GLY A 197 3.28 -2.97 18.23
C GLY A 197 3.60 -3.95 17.10
N ALA A 198 4.64 -3.69 16.33
CA ALA A 198 5.00 -4.53 15.19
C ALA A 198 5.64 -5.85 15.60
N LEU A 199 6.50 -5.86 16.64
CA LEU A 199 7.34 -7.01 16.99
C LEU A 199 6.89 -7.75 18.25
N HIS A 200 6.33 -7.05 19.23
CA HIS A 200 6.06 -7.60 20.55
C HIS A 200 4.56 -7.69 20.87
N CYS A 201 3.85 -6.57 20.84
CA CYS A 201 2.40 -6.53 21.06
C CYS A 201 1.65 -6.94 19.77
N VAL A 202 1.94 -8.14 19.25
CA VAL A 202 1.39 -8.67 18.00
C VAL A 202 -0.11 -8.98 18.09
N PRO A 203 -0.83 -9.14 16.94
CA PRO A 203 -2.28 -9.35 16.95
C PRO A 203 -2.73 -10.58 17.72
N THR A 204 -2.02 -11.70 17.57
CA THR A 204 -2.40 -13.00 18.16
C THR A 204 -1.30 -13.49 19.07
N ALA A 205 -1.66 -13.95 20.27
CA ALA A 205 -0.76 -14.53 21.28
C ALA A 205 0.52 -13.69 21.54
N PRO A 206 0.42 -12.39 21.89
CA PRO A 206 1.59 -11.59 22.24
C PRO A 206 2.24 -12.09 23.53
N ASP A 207 3.56 -12.02 23.65
CA ASP A 207 4.27 -12.34 24.89
C ASP A 207 4.14 -11.21 25.91
N CYS A 208 3.02 -11.18 26.61
CA CYS A 208 2.74 -10.14 27.61
C CYS A 208 3.65 -10.22 28.83
N HIS A 209 4.27 -11.35 29.15
CA HIS A 209 5.11 -11.51 30.35
C HIS A 209 6.42 -10.75 30.22
N THR A 210 7.02 -10.72 29.03
CA THR A 210 8.26 -9.98 28.75
C THR A 210 8.03 -8.57 28.21
N CYS A 211 6.76 -8.13 28.09
CA CYS A 211 6.40 -6.83 27.56
C CYS A 211 6.92 -5.69 28.47
N PRO A 212 7.64 -4.69 27.93
CA PRO A 212 8.14 -3.56 28.74
C PRO A 212 7.02 -2.73 29.37
N LEU A 213 5.80 -2.83 28.84
CA LEU A 213 4.61 -2.09 29.33
C LEU A 213 3.65 -2.94 30.17
N ASN A 214 3.99 -4.19 30.50
CA ASN A 214 3.09 -5.12 31.19
C ASN A 214 2.50 -4.58 32.50
N THR A 215 3.31 -3.87 33.30
CA THR A 215 2.91 -3.30 34.59
C THR A 215 1.78 -2.27 34.47
N TRP A 216 1.64 -1.61 33.32
CA TRP A 216 0.62 -0.58 33.08
C TRP A 216 -0.50 -1.07 32.14
N CYS A 217 -0.37 -2.28 31.57
CA CYS A 217 -1.32 -2.79 30.59
C CYS A 217 -2.62 -3.25 31.25
N LYS A 218 -3.68 -2.44 31.10
CA LYS A 218 -5.00 -2.73 31.66
C LYS A 218 -5.64 -3.97 31.04
N ALA A 219 -5.47 -4.18 29.74
CA ALA A 219 -6.00 -5.36 29.07
C ALA A 219 -5.35 -6.66 29.59
N LEU A 220 -4.05 -6.63 29.94
CA LEU A 220 -3.40 -7.75 30.59
C LEU A 220 -4.01 -8.04 31.99
N ALA A 221 -4.18 -7.00 32.78
CA ALA A 221 -4.76 -7.10 34.11
C ALA A 221 -6.22 -7.63 34.09
N ASN A 222 -6.97 -7.27 33.04
CA ASN A 222 -8.38 -7.62 32.88
C ASN A 222 -8.61 -8.87 31.99
N ASN A 223 -7.53 -9.50 31.47
CA ASN A 223 -7.60 -10.65 30.55
C ASN A 223 -8.37 -10.37 29.24
N THR A 224 -8.31 -9.15 28.70
CA THR A 224 -9.00 -8.70 27.48
C THR A 224 -8.08 -8.54 26.27
N VAL A 225 -6.81 -8.94 26.38
CA VAL A 225 -5.77 -8.75 25.35
C VAL A 225 -6.20 -9.25 23.96
N GLU A 226 -6.81 -10.45 23.92
CA GLU A 226 -7.23 -11.08 22.65
C GLU A 226 -8.51 -10.46 22.05
N LEU A 227 -9.26 -9.68 22.82
CA LEU A 227 -10.47 -8.98 22.38
C LEU A 227 -10.15 -7.64 21.71
N LEU A 228 -8.92 -7.13 21.88
CA LEU A 228 -8.51 -5.80 21.47
C LEU A 228 -7.44 -5.81 20.37
N PRO A 229 -7.50 -4.89 19.40
CA PRO A 229 -8.42 -3.76 19.28
C PRO A 229 -9.75 -4.11 18.61
N VAL A 230 -10.81 -3.41 18.98
CA VAL A 230 -12.12 -3.53 18.33
C VAL A 230 -12.12 -2.80 16.98
N ARG A 231 -12.77 -3.38 15.97
CA ARG A 231 -12.95 -2.83 14.62
C ARG A 231 -14.41 -2.86 14.19
N LYS A 232 -14.77 -1.97 13.26
CA LYS A 232 -16.05 -2.07 12.55
C LYS A 232 -16.15 -3.38 11.77
N PRO A 233 -17.36 -3.92 11.61
CA PRO A 233 -17.61 -4.99 10.65
C PRO A 233 -17.14 -4.59 9.24
N ARG A 234 -16.43 -5.48 8.56
CA ARG A 234 -16.00 -5.23 7.18
C ARG A 234 -17.20 -5.26 6.24
N PRO A 235 -17.27 -4.36 5.23
CA PRO A 235 -18.28 -4.45 4.20
C PRO A 235 -18.14 -5.76 3.44
N LYS A 236 -19.28 -6.27 2.92
CA LYS A 236 -19.27 -7.45 2.06
C LYS A 236 -18.47 -7.18 0.79
N VAL A 237 -17.60 -8.12 0.42
CA VAL A 237 -16.88 -8.10 -0.85
C VAL A 237 -17.89 -8.30 -1.99
N ARG A 238 -17.76 -7.50 -3.06
CA ARG A 238 -18.63 -7.59 -4.26
C ARG A 238 -17.87 -8.26 -5.38
N ASP A 239 -18.52 -9.20 -6.07
CA ASP A 239 -17.98 -9.79 -7.29
C ASP A 239 -18.10 -8.78 -8.45
N ARG A 240 -17.04 -8.71 -9.27
CA ARG A 240 -16.98 -7.91 -10.49
C ARG A 240 -16.35 -8.73 -11.60
N TYR A 241 -16.94 -8.67 -12.78
CA TYR A 241 -16.55 -9.43 -13.96
C TYR A 241 -15.94 -8.47 -14.98
N LEU A 242 -14.80 -8.85 -15.56
CA LEU A 242 -14.04 -8.09 -16.55
C LEU A 242 -13.69 -9.04 -17.70
N GLU A 243 -13.91 -8.60 -18.95
CA GLU A 243 -13.46 -9.35 -20.11
C GLU A 243 -12.54 -8.48 -20.97
N TYR A 244 -11.43 -9.05 -21.37
CA TYR A 244 -10.42 -8.40 -22.19
C TYR A 244 -10.16 -9.20 -23.45
N THR A 245 -9.98 -8.53 -24.58
CA THR A 245 -9.46 -9.15 -25.80
C THR A 245 -8.00 -8.74 -26.00
N ILE A 246 -7.15 -9.75 -26.20
CA ILE A 246 -5.74 -9.59 -26.55
C ILE A 246 -5.61 -9.92 -28.03
N TYR A 247 -5.47 -8.90 -28.86
CA TYR A 247 -5.20 -9.09 -30.29
C TYR A 247 -3.70 -9.31 -30.49
N ILE A 248 -3.32 -10.30 -31.31
CA ILE A 248 -1.90 -10.60 -31.61
C ILE A 248 -1.75 -10.74 -33.09
N THR A 249 -0.85 -9.95 -33.69
CA THR A 249 -0.49 -10.10 -35.13
C THR A 249 0.71 -11.03 -35.30
N PRO A 250 1.00 -11.47 -36.55
CA PRO A 250 2.22 -12.22 -36.85
C PRO A 250 3.51 -11.51 -36.44
N GLU A 251 3.53 -10.15 -36.47
CA GLU A 251 4.65 -9.32 -36.07
C GLU A 251 4.74 -9.16 -34.54
N ARG A 252 3.90 -9.91 -33.76
CA ARG A 252 3.83 -9.87 -32.31
C ARG A 252 3.50 -8.47 -31.77
N THR A 253 2.59 -7.75 -32.44
CA THR A 253 2.02 -6.50 -31.94
C THR A 253 0.64 -6.73 -31.32
N THR A 254 0.25 -5.83 -30.41
CA THR A 254 -1.05 -5.87 -29.73
C THR A 254 -1.58 -4.46 -29.52
N LEU A 255 -2.84 -4.38 -29.05
CA LEU A 255 -3.48 -3.14 -28.66
C LEU A 255 -3.56 -3.04 -27.12
N ILE A 256 -3.17 -1.90 -26.60
CA ILE A 256 -3.40 -1.52 -25.21
C ILE A 256 -4.09 -0.16 -25.15
N HIS A 257 -4.81 0.12 -24.05
CA HIS A 257 -5.37 1.43 -23.79
C HIS A 257 -5.20 1.82 -22.32
N GLN A 258 -5.23 3.11 -22.05
CA GLN A 258 -5.11 3.62 -20.69
C GLN A 258 -6.50 3.83 -20.05
N ARG A 259 -6.71 3.31 -18.84
CA ARG A 259 -7.96 3.50 -18.09
C ARG A 259 -8.14 4.96 -17.69
N LYS A 260 -9.09 5.65 -18.32
CA LYS A 260 -9.41 7.07 -18.05
C LYS A 260 -10.49 7.26 -16.96
N GLY A 261 -11.28 6.22 -16.69
CA GLY A 261 -12.41 6.26 -15.75
C GLY A 261 -11.99 6.49 -14.30
N ASN A 262 -12.88 7.08 -13.49
CA ASN A 262 -12.65 7.25 -12.05
C ASN A 262 -12.99 5.96 -11.28
N ASP A 263 -12.21 4.91 -11.51
CA ASP A 263 -12.39 3.55 -11.01
C ASP A 263 -11.04 3.01 -10.51
N ILE A 264 -11.02 1.71 -10.09
CA ILE A 264 -9.77 1.01 -9.79
C ILE A 264 -8.81 1.10 -10.99
N TRP A 265 -7.51 1.17 -10.67
CA TRP A 265 -6.45 1.15 -11.69
C TRP A 265 -6.48 2.32 -12.70
N LYS A 266 -7.11 3.43 -12.33
CA LYS A 266 -7.10 4.65 -13.13
C LYS A 266 -5.68 4.99 -13.58
N HIS A 267 -5.51 5.33 -14.87
CA HIS A 267 -4.27 5.65 -15.59
C HIS A 267 -3.31 4.46 -15.74
N LEU A 268 -3.67 3.25 -15.32
CA LEU A 268 -2.93 2.06 -15.73
C LEU A 268 -3.33 1.64 -17.14
N TRP A 269 -2.40 0.95 -17.80
CA TRP A 269 -2.63 0.35 -19.11
C TRP A 269 -3.29 -1.02 -18.98
N GLU A 270 -4.08 -1.39 -19.93
CA GLU A 270 -4.73 -2.71 -20.01
C GLU A 270 -4.99 -3.10 -21.47
N PHE A 271 -5.29 -4.37 -21.69
CA PHE A 271 -5.78 -4.82 -22.99
C PHE A 271 -7.19 -4.29 -23.25
N VAL A 272 -7.71 -4.45 -24.46
CA VAL A 272 -9.02 -3.94 -24.86
C VAL A 272 -10.11 -4.58 -24.00
N GLU A 273 -10.77 -3.79 -23.15
CA GLU A 273 -11.92 -4.24 -22.34
C GLU A 273 -13.13 -4.41 -23.26
N THR A 274 -13.72 -5.61 -23.28
CA THR A 274 -14.90 -5.93 -24.05
C THR A 274 -16.08 -6.14 -23.10
N THR A 275 -17.22 -5.54 -23.44
CA THR A 275 -18.46 -5.80 -22.69
C THR A 275 -19.04 -7.12 -23.17
N SER A 276 -18.90 -8.20 -22.37
CA SER A 276 -19.62 -9.45 -22.65
C SER A 276 -20.93 -9.51 -21.90
N VAL A 277 -22.01 -9.75 -22.62
CA VAL A 277 -23.36 -9.99 -22.06
C VAL A 277 -23.42 -11.40 -21.45
N ASP A 278 -22.51 -12.31 -21.82
CA ASP A 278 -22.59 -13.76 -21.58
C ASP A 278 -21.72 -14.28 -20.44
N PHE A 279 -20.83 -13.45 -19.86
CA PHE A 279 -19.89 -13.88 -18.83
C PHE A 279 -20.54 -14.44 -17.55
N LYS A 280 -21.78 -14.02 -17.25
CA LYS A 280 -22.52 -14.49 -16.06
C LYS A 280 -23.13 -15.89 -16.21
N ASN A 281 -23.27 -16.38 -17.44
CA ASN A 281 -23.97 -17.64 -17.74
C ASN A 281 -23.01 -18.83 -17.94
N ASP A 282 -21.72 -18.58 -18.14
CA ASP A 282 -20.73 -19.66 -18.20
C ASP A 282 -20.48 -20.18 -16.79
N ASN A 283 -20.99 -21.36 -16.49
CA ASN A 283 -20.82 -22.09 -15.23
C ASN A 283 -19.32 -22.26 -14.94
N ILE A 284 -18.77 -21.43 -14.05
CA ILE A 284 -17.36 -21.43 -13.59
C ILE A 284 -17.00 -22.81 -12.97
N ASP A 285 -18.00 -23.60 -12.54
CA ASP A 285 -17.80 -24.91 -11.92
C ASP A 285 -17.28 -26.00 -12.87
N ASN A 286 -17.42 -25.85 -14.20
CA ASN A 286 -16.92 -26.82 -15.18
C ASN A 286 -15.41 -26.67 -15.51
N LEU A 287 -14.71 -25.74 -14.88
CA LEU A 287 -13.31 -25.41 -15.17
C LEU A 287 -12.30 -25.97 -14.14
N ARG A 288 -12.73 -26.92 -13.27
CA ARG A 288 -11.85 -27.56 -12.27
C ARG A 288 -11.08 -28.72 -12.91
N GLY A 289 -9.89 -28.45 -13.37
CA GLY A 289 -8.94 -29.51 -13.78
C GLY A 289 -7.74 -29.02 -14.55
N ASN A 290 -6.68 -28.65 -13.88
CA ASN A 290 -5.28 -29.00 -14.13
C ASN A 290 -4.33 -28.19 -13.23
N GLN A 291 -3.39 -28.91 -12.61
CA GLN A 291 -2.43 -28.38 -11.64
C GLN A 291 -1.31 -27.59 -12.32
N LEU A 292 -0.92 -26.48 -11.70
CA LEU A 292 0.25 -25.66 -12.07
C LEU A 292 1.57 -26.27 -11.61
N PRO A 293 2.68 -25.94 -12.26
CA PRO A 293 4.04 -26.20 -11.77
C PRO A 293 4.29 -25.50 -10.41
N ALA A 294 4.99 -26.19 -9.52
CA ALA A 294 5.22 -25.80 -8.12
C ALA A 294 5.97 -24.46 -7.91
N ALA A 295 6.55 -23.87 -8.95
CA ALA A 295 7.36 -22.65 -8.87
C ALA A 295 6.54 -21.34 -8.70
N LEU A 296 5.19 -21.38 -8.81
CA LEU A 296 4.32 -20.21 -8.77
C LEU A 296 3.39 -20.16 -7.54
N GLN A 297 3.65 -20.98 -6.53
CA GLN A 297 2.88 -21.01 -5.27
C GLN A 297 3.45 -20.01 -4.27
N GLY A 298 3.14 -18.72 -4.45
CA GLY A 298 3.34 -17.68 -3.44
C GLY A 298 2.11 -17.53 -2.56
N GLU A 299 2.31 -17.42 -1.25
CA GLU A 299 1.29 -17.38 -0.21
C GLU A 299 0.22 -16.29 -0.45
N ASN A 300 -1.05 -16.69 -0.28
CA ASN A 300 -2.28 -15.88 -0.22
C ASN A 300 -2.96 -15.42 -1.52
N SER A 301 -3.07 -16.28 -2.52
CA SER A 301 -4.17 -16.15 -3.49
C SER A 301 -4.58 -17.52 -4.01
N THR A 302 -5.81 -17.95 -3.71
CA THR A 302 -6.41 -19.17 -4.25
C THR A 302 -6.51 -19.01 -5.77
N GLN A 303 -5.62 -19.67 -6.50
CA GLN A 303 -5.52 -19.58 -7.94
C GLN A 303 -6.20 -20.78 -8.57
N HIS A 304 -7.12 -20.54 -9.50
CA HIS A 304 -7.60 -21.54 -10.44
C HIS A 304 -7.26 -21.11 -11.84
N TYR A 305 -6.39 -21.88 -12.50
CA TYR A 305 -6.12 -21.77 -13.94
C TYR A 305 -6.86 -22.90 -14.65
N THR A 306 -7.42 -22.61 -15.79
CA THR A 306 -7.92 -23.66 -16.70
C THR A 306 -7.40 -23.41 -18.08
N THR A 307 -6.64 -24.36 -18.59
CA THR A 307 -6.17 -24.38 -19.98
C THR A 307 -7.18 -25.21 -20.79
N LEU A 308 -7.73 -24.65 -21.85
CA LEU A 308 -8.61 -25.35 -22.76
C LEU A 308 -7.79 -25.92 -23.94
N HIS A 309 -8.09 -27.18 -24.30
CA HIS A 309 -7.44 -27.97 -25.32
C HIS A 309 -7.61 -27.44 -26.76
N HIS A 310 -6.69 -27.87 -27.63
CA HIS A 310 -6.66 -27.63 -29.08
C HIS A 310 -8.03 -27.87 -29.75
N SER A 311 -8.73 -26.79 -29.99
CA SER A 311 -9.88 -26.72 -30.88
C SER A 311 -9.94 -25.31 -31.46
N THR A 312 -10.65 -25.12 -32.55
CA THR A 312 -10.87 -23.85 -33.26
C THR A 312 -11.53 -22.73 -32.47
N GLN A 313 -11.65 -22.88 -31.13
CA GLN A 313 -12.17 -21.87 -30.24
C GLN A 313 -11.05 -20.88 -29.76
N PRO A 314 -11.37 -19.60 -29.55
CA PRO A 314 -10.40 -18.62 -29.06
C PRO A 314 -9.82 -19.07 -27.72
N GLN A 315 -8.49 -19.02 -27.61
CA GLN A 315 -7.81 -19.33 -26.35
C GLN A 315 -8.17 -18.25 -25.31
N ALA A 316 -8.52 -18.66 -24.11
CA ALA A 316 -8.87 -17.73 -23.04
C ALA A 316 -8.14 -18.08 -21.73
N ILE A 317 -7.79 -17.05 -20.98
CA ILE A 317 -7.21 -17.13 -19.62
C ILE A 317 -8.22 -16.57 -18.64
N SER A 318 -8.60 -17.33 -17.63
CA SER A 318 -9.46 -16.85 -16.56
C SER A 318 -8.66 -16.66 -15.28
N LEU A 319 -8.72 -15.46 -14.70
CA LEU A 319 -7.98 -15.07 -13.52
C LEU A 319 -8.93 -14.48 -12.46
N THR A 320 -8.67 -14.81 -11.20
CA THR A 320 -9.34 -14.15 -10.07
C THR A 320 -8.35 -13.29 -9.31
N HIS A 321 -8.79 -12.09 -8.92
CA HIS A 321 -8.00 -11.17 -8.09
C HIS A 321 -8.87 -10.56 -6.99
N VAL A 322 -8.41 -10.68 -5.74
CA VAL A 322 -9.16 -10.20 -4.57
C VAL A 322 -8.61 -8.84 -4.13
N LEU A 323 -9.49 -7.85 -4.10
CA LEU A 323 -9.26 -6.53 -3.51
C LEU A 323 -9.97 -6.43 -2.16
N SER A 324 -9.69 -5.39 -1.38
CA SER A 324 -10.30 -5.19 -0.05
C SER A 324 -11.84 -5.12 -0.08
N HIS A 325 -12.44 -4.72 -1.19
CA HIS A 325 -13.88 -4.46 -1.35
C HIS A 325 -14.51 -5.13 -2.58
N GLN A 326 -13.69 -5.75 -3.44
CA GLN A 326 -14.14 -6.42 -4.67
C GLN A 326 -13.36 -7.72 -4.88
N LYS A 327 -14.04 -8.70 -5.47
CA LYS A 327 -13.42 -9.89 -6.04
C LYS A 327 -13.60 -9.81 -7.55
N LEU A 328 -12.49 -9.69 -8.27
CA LEU A 328 -12.47 -9.52 -9.71
C LEU A 328 -12.35 -10.90 -10.35
N HIS A 329 -13.23 -11.18 -11.29
CA HIS A 329 -13.20 -12.34 -12.18
C HIS A 329 -12.90 -11.81 -13.57
N ALA A 330 -11.70 -12.05 -14.06
CA ALA A 330 -11.27 -11.56 -15.37
C ALA A 330 -11.05 -12.70 -16.36
N ARG A 331 -11.50 -12.48 -17.59
CA ARG A 331 -11.29 -13.37 -18.74
C ARG A 331 -10.50 -12.60 -19.80
N PHE A 332 -9.39 -13.16 -20.24
CA PHE A 332 -8.57 -12.62 -21.32
C PHE A 332 -8.69 -13.56 -22.52
N VAL A 333 -9.33 -13.09 -23.58
CA VAL A 333 -9.54 -13.84 -24.83
C VAL A 333 -8.43 -13.47 -25.81
N ILE A 334 -7.62 -14.44 -26.24
CA ILE A 334 -6.53 -14.23 -27.18
C ILE A 334 -7.08 -14.43 -28.60
N LYS A 335 -6.90 -13.43 -29.46
CA LYS A 335 -7.27 -13.46 -30.88
C LYS A 335 -6.06 -13.23 -31.76
N ASN A 336 -5.62 -14.23 -32.48
CA ASN A 336 -4.64 -14.06 -33.54
C ASN A 336 -5.33 -13.44 -34.75
N VAL A 337 -4.84 -12.31 -35.23
CA VAL A 337 -5.41 -11.53 -36.32
C VAL A 337 -4.32 -11.20 -37.33
N PRO A 338 -4.64 -11.15 -38.65
CA PRO A 338 -3.66 -10.75 -39.67
C PRO A 338 -3.25 -9.27 -39.49
N GLU A 339 -4.20 -8.42 -39.11
CA GLU A 339 -4.01 -6.99 -38.85
C GLU A 339 -4.80 -6.58 -37.59
N LEU A 340 -4.29 -5.59 -36.85
CA LEU A 340 -4.97 -5.06 -35.66
C LEU A 340 -6.24 -4.30 -36.11
N PRO A 341 -7.37 -4.49 -35.39
CA PRO A 341 -8.56 -3.69 -35.62
C PRO A 341 -8.32 -2.23 -35.21
N GLU A 342 -8.97 -1.30 -35.91
CA GLU A 342 -9.01 0.09 -35.50
C GLU A 342 -9.96 0.24 -34.31
N ILE A 343 -9.41 0.51 -33.12
CA ILE A 343 -10.16 0.76 -31.88
C ILE A 343 -9.76 2.13 -31.35
N PRO A 344 -10.72 3.04 -31.13
CA PRO A 344 -10.41 4.36 -30.60
C PRO A 344 -9.67 4.32 -29.26
N ASP A 345 -8.82 5.29 -29.01
CA ASP A 345 -8.07 5.43 -27.75
C ASP A 345 -7.11 4.27 -27.42
N THR A 346 -6.71 3.47 -28.41
CA THR A 346 -5.73 2.38 -28.25
C THR A 346 -4.36 2.76 -28.82
N LEU A 347 -3.34 2.14 -28.26
CA LEU A 347 -1.95 2.23 -28.71
C LEU A 347 -1.51 0.87 -29.23
N VAL A 348 -0.88 0.86 -30.42
CA VAL A 348 -0.22 -0.33 -30.98
C VAL A 348 1.15 -0.46 -30.33
N VAL A 349 1.43 -1.61 -29.70
CA VAL A 349 2.70 -1.89 -29.03
C VAL A 349 3.20 -3.29 -29.40
N SER A 350 4.53 -3.46 -29.42
CA SER A 350 5.12 -4.79 -29.48
C SER A 350 4.91 -5.51 -28.15
N LEU A 351 4.70 -6.83 -28.19
CA LEU A 351 4.64 -7.64 -26.97
C LEU A 351 5.93 -7.58 -26.15
N SER A 352 7.09 -7.32 -26.81
CA SER A 352 8.38 -7.12 -26.12
C SER A 352 8.46 -5.79 -25.35
N ASP A 353 7.62 -4.81 -25.71
CA ASP A 353 7.67 -3.47 -25.14
C ASP A 353 6.62 -3.24 -24.04
N LEU A 354 5.84 -4.28 -23.71
CA LEU A 354 4.81 -4.18 -22.66
C LEU A 354 5.40 -3.80 -21.29
N ASP A 355 6.65 -4.17 -21.01
CA ASP A 355 7.33 -3.80 -19.76
C ASP A 355 7.58 -2.30 -19.59
N ASN A 356 7.39 -1.49 -20.64
CA ASN A 356 7.49 -0.04 -20.58
C ASN A 356 6.19 0.63 -20.08
N TYR A 357 5.15 -0.14 -19.82
CA TYR A 357 3.83 0.36 -19.45
C TYR A 357 3.39 -0.16 -18.09
N ALA A 358 2.75 0.68 -17.29
CA ALA A 358 2.26 0.30 -15.97
C ALA A 358 0.92 -0.45 -16.06
N PHE A 359 0.93 -1.74 -15.74
CA PHE A 359 -0.25 -2.61 -15.72
C PHE A 359 -0.72 -2.94 -14.30
N SER A 360 -1.98 -3.32 -14.17
CA SER A 360 -2.48 -3.93 -12.94
C SER A 360 -1.84 -5.30 -12.70
N ARG A 361 -1.76 -5.74 -11.44
CA ARG A 361 -1.27 -7.09 -11.12
C ARG A 361 -2.07 -8.20 -11.84
N LEU A 362 -3.35 -7.96 -12.08
CA LEU A 362 -4.21 -8.87 -12.83
C LEU A 362 -3.76 -9.00 -14.29
N THR A 363 -3.53 -7.85 -14.95
CA THR A 363 -3.07 -7.79 -16.34
C THR A 363 -1.65 -8.33 -16.50
N LEU A 364 -0.73 -8.03 -15.55
CA LEU A 364 0.63 -8.58 -15.53
C LEU A 364 0.63 -10.11 -15.58
N ARG A 365 -0.25 -10.76 -14.82
CA ARG A 365 -0.36 -12.22 -14.83
C ARG A 365 -0.83 -12.77 -16.19
N ALA A 366 -1.65 -12.01 -16.93
CA ALA A 366 -2.00 -12.39 -18.30
C ALA A 366 -0.80 -12.22 -19.26
N ILE A 367 0.01 -11.16 -19.08
CA ILE A 367 1.25 -10.94 -19.84
C ILE A 367 2.27 -12.03 -19.54
N GLU A 368 2.49 -12.40 -18.28
CA GLU A 368 3.38 -13.51 -17.87
C GLU A 368 2.98 -14.83 -18.57
N PHE A 369 1.68 -15.10 -18.72
CA PHE A 369 1.20 -16.27 -19.45
C PHE A 369 1.50 -16.19 -20.96
N LEU A 370 1.41 -15.00 -21.57
CA LEU A 370 1.76 -14.81 -22.98
C LEU A 370 3.25 -15.00 -23.25
N ALA A 371 4.11 -14.59 -22.32
CA ALA A 371 5.57 -14.71 -22.45
C ALA A 371 6.09 -16.15 -22.36
N GLN A 372 5.32 -17.08 -21.80
CA GLN A 372 5.66 -18.51 -21.69
C GLN A 372 5.34 -19.30 -22.96
N ARG A 373 4.83 -18.64 -24.00
CA ARG A 373 4.45 -19.21 -25.30
C ARG A 373 5.25 -18.63 -26.45
#